data_3288a11edfe74d8c7ecd1ee5ca39ee49
#
_entry.id   3288a11edfe74d8c7ecd1ee5ca39ee49
#
_cell.length_a   1.000
_cell.length_b   1.000
_cell.length_c   1.000
_cell.angle_alpha   90.00
_cell.angle_beta   90.00
_cell.angle_gamma   90.00
#
_symmetry.space_group_name_H-M   'P 1'
#
loop_
_entity.id
_entity.type
_entity.pdbx_description
1 polymer ?
#
loop_
_entity_poly.entity_id
_entity_poly.type
_entity_poly.pdbx_seq_one_letter_code
_entity_poly.pdbx_strand_id
1 'polypeptide(L)'
;MAKEINIAKILKDMPKGTKLWTPMLGEVAFYSVDYYDKTYPIPVRGTDGLTYRFTRYGRYYTIEGTEMLLFPSKDMRDWTKFFKEGDVLENTTDNIFPKYVIFKKFVDDKYTTFEATNGIVLDGEPVGYSIQNTLSYSKVEDEDKALEIKKKIQKIVDNKPESSVTEFQPFDKVLVRDYDDQIWTPTFFGFFCKDEGTRCPYDTTHGVYRCCIPYNEKTKHLLGTTDPYTEE
;
A
#
# COMPACT_ATOMS: atom_id res chain seq x y z
N MET A 1 17.52 -24.51 -11.71
CA MET A 1 17.88 -23.20 -12.35
C MET A 1 16.87 -22.17 -11.89
N ALA A 2 17.30 -21.03 -11.36
CA ALA A 2 16.40 -19.95 -10.98
C ALA A 2 15.68 -19.43 -12.23
N LYS A 3 14.36 -19.24 -12.15
CA LYS A 3 13.53 -18.74 -13.25
C LYS A 3 13.96 -17.30 -13.58
N GLU A 4 14.41 -17.05 -14.81
CA GLU A 4 14.77 -15.69 -15.24
C GLU A 4 13.55 -14.77 -15.23
N ILE A 5 13.73 -13.57 -14.66
CA ILE A 5 12.67 -12.57 -14.54
C ILE A 5 12.53 -11.85 -15.89
N ASN A 6 11.34 -11.87 -16.46
CA ASN A 6 11.03 -11.14 -17.69
C ASN A 6 10.67 -9.67 -17.39
N ILE A 7 11.67 -8.79 -17.45
CA ILE A 7 11.55 -7.37 -17.15
C ILE A 7 10.65 -6.66 -18.17
N ALA A 8 10.67 -7.06 -19.44
CA ALA A 8 9.76 -6.48 -20.44
C ALA A 8 8.28 -6.73 -20.07
N LYS A 9 7.96 -7.88 -19.46
CA LYS A 9 6.61 -8.16 -18.95
C LYS A 9 6.27 -7.28 -17.74
N ILE A 10 7.22 -6.99 -16.87
CA ILE A 10 7.02 -6.09 -15.73
C ILE A 10 6.79 -4.67 -16.20
N LEU A 11 7.58 -4.19 -17.17
CA LEU A 11 7.52 -2.82 -17.68
C LEU A 11 6.40 -2.57 -18.69
N LYS A 12 5.65 -3.59 -19.11
CA LYS A 12 4.66 -3.52 -20.18
C LYS A 12 3.69 -2.33 -20.06
N ASP A 13 3.19 -2.12 -18.85
CA ASP A 13 2.15 -1.13 -18.58
C ASP A 13 2.68 0.12 -17.84
N MET A 14 4.01 0.23 -17.74
CA MET A 14 4.62 1.37 -17.07
C MET A 14 4.63 2.60 -17.99
N PRO A 15 4.39 3.79 -17.42
CA PRO A 15 4.38 5.03 -18.20
C PRO A 15 5.75 5.33 -18.78
N LYS A 16 5.75 5.96 -19.97
CA LYS A 16 6.96 6.54 -20.53
C LYS A 16 7.55 7.57 -19.57
N GLY A 17 8.88 7.53 -19.39
CA GLY A 17 9.58 8.38 -18.45
C GLY A 17 9.79 7.76 -17.08
N THR A 18 9.23 6.55 -16.82
CA THR A 18 9.53 5.81 -15.58
C THR A 18 11.05 5.73 -15.39
N LYS A 19 11.52 6.18 -14.25
CA LYS A 19 12.94 6.17 -13.92
C LYS A 19 13.41 4.75 -13.64
N LEU A 20 14.51 4.40 -14.24
CA LEU A 20 15.23 3.13 -14.07
C LEU A 20 16.71 3.45 -13.87
N TRP A 21 17.49 2.45 -13.52
CA TRP A 21 18.91 2.59 -13.28
C TRP A 21 19.73 1.48 -13.94
N THR A 22 20.91 1.85 -14.41
CA THR A 22 21.92 0.90 -14.91
C THR A 22 23.32 1.31 -14.45
N PRO A 23 24.20 0.36 -14.03
CA PRO A 23 25.56 0.68 -13.63
C PRO A 23 26.37 1.36 -14.74
N MET A 24 25.99 1.17 -16.02
CA MET A 24 26.69 1.74 -17.17
C MET A 24 26.43 3.23 -17.38
N LEU A 25 25.21 3.71 -17.11
CA LEU A 25 24.73 5.03 -17.50
C LEU A 25 24.18 5.84 -16.32
N GLY A 26 24.03 5.22 -15.14
CA GLY A 26 23.31 5.82 -14.04
C GLY A 26 21.79 5.77 -14.23
N GLU A 27 21.11 6.86 -13.93
CA GLU A 27 19.66 6.98 -14.11
C GLU A 27 19.31 7.06 -15.59
N VAL A 28 18.29 6.30 -16.00
CA VAL A 28 17.77 6.27 -17.36
C VAL A 28 16.24 6.34 -17.34
N ALA A 29 15.63 6.87 -18.40
CA ALA A 29 14.20 6.95 -18.52
C ALA A 29 13.66 5.84 -19.44
N PHE A 30 12.72 5.04 -18.94
CA PHE A 30 12.01 4.03 -19.74
C PHE A 30 11.20 4.69 -20.84
N TYR A 31 11.22 4.12 -22.05
CA TYR A 31 10.49 4.67 -23.17
C TYR A 31 9.21 3.89 -23.47
N SER A 32 9.33 2.60 -23.73
CA SER A 32 8.23 1.66 -24.02
C SER A 32 8.78 0.24 -24.07
N VAL A 33 7.91 -0.76 -24.23
CA VAL A 33 8.32 -2.10 -24.66
C VAL A 33 8.06 -2.22 -26.15
N ASP A 34 9.12 -2.47 -26.94
CA ASP A 34 9.03 -2.67 -28.38
C ASP A 34 8.81 -4.16 -28.69
N TYR A 35 7.56 -4.54 -28.96
CA TYR A 35 7.19 -5.94 -29.22
C TYR A 35 7.66 -6.46 -30.59
N TYR A 36 8.07 -5.57 -31.48
CA TYR A 36 8.62 -5.94 -32.78
C TYR A 36 10.11 -6.31 -32.67
N ASP A 37 10.84 -5.71 -31.75
CA ASP A 37 12.23 -6.07 -31.47
C ASP A 37 12.29 -7.23 -30.49
N LYS A 38 12.42 -8.46 -31.00
CA LYS A 38 12.48 -9.68 -30.16
C LYS A 38 13.78 -9.78 -29.36
N THR A 39 14.83 -9.10 -29.78
CA THR A 39 16.16 -9.20 -29.17
C THR A 39 16.35 -8.15 -28.07
N TYR A 40 16.02 -6.89 -28.36
CA TYR A 40 16.22 -5.76 -27.46
C TYR A 40 14.92 -4.94 -27.27
N PRO A 41 13.89 -5.55 -26.69
CA PRO A 41 12.56 -4.94 -26.61
C PRO A 41 12.45 -3.77 -25.62
N ILE A 42 13.49 -3.45 -24.82
CA ILE A 42 13.41 -2.41 -23.80
C ILE A 42 14.32 -1.23 -24.18
N PRO A 43 13.82 -0.21 -24.91
CA PRO A 43 14.53 1.04 -25.11
C PRO A 43 14.42 1.94 -23.88
N VAL A 44 15.56 2.50 -23.46
CA VAL A 44 15.67 3.51 -22.42
C VAL A 44 16.44 4.70 -22.93
N ARG A 45 16.19 5.89 -22.40
CA ARG A 45 16.90 7.11 -22.74
C ARG A 45 17.89 7.47 -21.63
N GLY A 46 19.15 7.60 -21.97
CA GLY A 46 20.21 8.06 -21.08
C GLY A 46 20.12 9.59 -20.84
N THR A 47 20.84 10.06 -19.82
CA THR A 47 20.98 11.49 -19.52
C THR A 47 21.74 12.24 -20.61
N ASP A 48 22.52 11.56 -21.44
CA ASP A 48 23.19 12.06 -22.65
C ASP A 48 22.22 12.28 -23.84
N GLY A 49 20.95 11.91 -23.66
CA GLY A 49 19.92 12.00 -24.69
C GLY A 49 19.92 10.87 -25.72
N LEU A 50 20.83 9.89 -25.60
CA LEU A 50 20.89 8.74 -26.49
C LEU A 50 19.91 7.65 -26.03
N THR A 51 19.51 6.80 -26.99
CA THR A 51 18.66 5.64 -26.71
C THR A 51 19.50 4.38 -26.64
N TYR A 52 19.37 3.69 -25.53
CA TYR A 52 20.00 2.40 -25.26
C TYR A 52 18.93 1.33 -25.24
N ARG A 53 19.28 0.11 -25.63
CA ARG A 53 18.31 -0.98 -25.69
C ARG A 53 18.78 -2.17 -24.88
N PHE A 54 17.84 -2.81 -24.18
CA PHE A 54 18.08 -3.97 -23.34
C PHE A 54 17.22 -5.15 -23.78
N THR A 55 17.73 -6.36 -23.54
CA THR A 55 17.00 -7.60 -23.76
C THR A 55 15.78 -7.65 -22.80
N ARG A 56 14.85 -8.59 -23.04
CA ARG A 56 13.70 -8.83 -22.14
C ARG A 56 14.08 -9.17 -20.71
N TYR A 57 15.33 -9.57 -20.46
CA TYR A 57 15.88 -9.89 -19.16
C TYR A 57 16.76 -8.77 -18.57
N GLY A 58 16.74 -7.59 -19.18
CA GLY A 58 17.52 -6.44 -18.71
C GLY A 58 19.02 -6.53 -18.95
N ARG A 59 19.46 -7.38 -19.88
CA ARG A 59 20.85 -7.48 -20.29
C ARG A 59 21.14 -6.52 -21.44
N TYR A 60 22.35 -5.99 -21.46
CA TYR A 60 22.79 -5.12 -22.58
C TYR A 60 23.23 -5.95 -23.79
N TYR A 61 23.75 -7.16 -23.57
CA TYR A 61 24.16 -8.09 -24.61
C TYR A 61 23.32 -9.37 -24.59
N THR A 62 23.20 -10.05 -25.73
CA THR A 62 22.49 -11.32 -25.87
C THR A 62 23.33 -12.55 -25.51
N ILE A 63 24.61 -12.35 -25.17
CA ILE A 63 25.52 -13.44 -24.84
C ILE A 63 25.03 -14.15 -23.57
N GLU A 64 24.90 -15.46 -23.64
CA GLU A 64 24.53 -16.31 -22.51
C GLU A 64 25.51 -16.10 -21.33
N GLY A 65 25.00 -15.96 -20.12
CA GLY A 65 25.85 -15.71 -18.94
C GLY A 65 26.17 -14.23 -18.65
N THR A 66 25.77 -13.29 -19.52
CA THR A 66 25.92 -11.87 -19.17
C THR A 66 24.94 -11.47 -18.06
N GLU A 67 25.42 -10.61 -17.17
CA GLU A 67 24.63 -10.13 -16.04
C GLU A 67 23.48 -9.21 -16.47
N MET A 68 22.42 -9.17 -15.67
CA MET A 68 21.39 -8.19 -15.77
C MET A 68 21.97 -6.80 -15.38
N LEU A 69 21.74 -5.80 -16.22
CA LEU A 69 22.28 -4.45 -16.05
C LEU A 69 21.19 -3.36 -15.95
N LEU A 70 19.92 -3.72 -16.12
CA LEU A 70 18.80 -2.80 -15.96
C LEU A 70 18.06 -3.10 -14.66
N PHE A 71 17.89 -2.10 -13.79
CA PHE A 71 17.29 -2.21 -12.47
C PHE A 71 16.22 -1.14 -12.24
N PRO A 72 15.29 -1.34 -11.31
CA PRO A 72 14.32 -0.30 -10.93
C PRO A 72 15.00 0.99 -10.46
N SER A 73 15.95 0.91 -9.53
CA SER A 73 16.76 2.04 -9.10
C SER A 73 18.15 1.59 -8.64
N LYS A 74 19.00 2.54 -8.27
CA LYS A 74 20.30 2.25 -7.65
C LYS A 74 20.14 1.50 -6.32
N ASP A 75 19.13 1.88 -5.55
CA ASP A 75 18.87 1.37 -4.21
C ASP A 75 17.97 0.12 -4.20
N MET A 76 17.20 -0.09 -5.28
CA MET A 76 16.33 -1.25 -5.50
C MET A 76 16.78 -2.00 -6.77
N ARG A 77 17.46 -3.13 -6.59
CA ARG A 77 17.97 -3.96 -7.70
C ARG A 77 17.23 -5.27 -7.89
N ASP A 78 16.19 -5.49 -7.14
CA ASP A 78 15.36 -6.70 -7.19
C ASP A 78 14.04 -6.45 -7.88
N TRP A 79 13.91 -6.91 -9.11
CA TRP A 79 12.69 -6.79 -9.91
C TRP A 79 11.49 -7.54 -9.32
N THR A 80 11.69 -8.52 -8.44
CA THR A 80 10.58 -9.20 -7.74
C THR A 80 9.88 -8.28 -6.76
N LYS A 81 10.53 -7.17 -6.38
CA LYS A 81 10.01 -6.14 -5.48
C LYS A 81 9.43 -4.93 -6.22
N PHE A 82 9.43 -4.94 -7.54
CA PHE A 82 8.84 -3.88 -8.35
C PHE A 82 7.35 -4.16 -8.59
N PHE A 83 6.54 -3.76 -7.63
CA PHE A 83 5.10 -4.04 -7.57
C PHE A 83 4.29 -3.11 -8.49
N LYS A 84 3.06 -3.54 -8.81
CA LYS A 84 2.07 -2.78 -9.59
C LYS A 84 0.85 -2.48 -8.74
N GLU A 85 0.15 -1.40 -9.08
CA GLU A 85 -1.11 -1.04 -8.42
C GLU A 85 -2.09 -2.22 -8.42
N GLY A 86 -2.67 -2.47 -7.25
CA GLY A 86 -3.56 -3.59 -7.02
C GLY A 86 -2.88 -4.94 -6.77
N ASP A 87 -1.54 -5.04 -6.78
CA ASP A 87 -0.86 -6.25 -6.34
C ASP A 87 -1.14 -6.52 -4.85
N VAL A 88 -1.44 -7.76 -4.53
CA VAL A 88 -1.52 -8.22 -3.13
C VAL A 88 -0.13 -8.60 -2.67
N LEU A 89 0.29 -8.00 -1.58
CA LEU A 89 1.60 -8.21 -0.99
C LEU A 89 1.48 -8.88 0.37
N GLU A 90 2.36 -9.84 0.64
CA GLU A 90 2.49 -10.52 1.92
C GLU A 90 3.75 -10.03 2.64
N ASN A 91 3.61 -9.66 3.91
CA ASN A 91 4.75 -9.33 4.75
C ASN A 91 5.56 -10.60 5.03
N THR A 92 6.84 -10.56 4.72
CA THR A 92 7.79 -11.68 4.87
C THR A 92 8.55 -11.65 6.19
N THR A 93 8.34 -10.62 7.03
CA THR A 93 8.95 -10.51 8.36
C THR A 93 7.96 -10.95 9.44
N ASP A 94 8.45 -11.73 10.42
CA ASP A 94 7.59 -12.46 11.36
C ASP A 94 6.81 -11.59 12.36
N ASN A 95 7.11 -10.29 12.48
CA ASN A 95 6.58 -9.46 13.58
C ASN A 95 6.06 -8.09 13.16
N ILE A 96 5.82 -7.83 11.88
CA ILE A 96 5.39 -6.52 11.43
C ILE A 96 3.98 -6.61 10.83
N PHE A 97 3.07 -5.84 11.37
CA PHE A 97 1.74 -5.63 10.82
C PHE A 97 1.75 -4.54 9.74
N PRO A 98 0.92 -4.64 8.72
CA PRO A 98 -0.05 -5.70 8.42
C PRO A 98 0.56 -6.91 7.70
N LYS A 99 -0.09 -8.09 7.82
CA LYS A 99 0.35 -9.34 7.15
C LYS A 99 0.15 -9.28 5.63
N TYR A 100 -0.99 -8.75 5.19
CA TYR A 100 -1.30 -8.55 3.78
C TYR A 100 -1.70 -7.11 3.53
N VAL A 101 -1.27 -6.58 2.37
CA VAL A 101 -1.63 -5.23 1.91
C VAL A 101 -1.89 -5.25 0.41
N ILE A 102 -2.62 -4.24 -0.08
CA ILE A 102 -2.77 -3.99 -1.51
C ILE A 102 -1.86 -2.81 -1.87
N PHE A 103 -0.93 -3.05 -2.79
CA PHE A 103 -0.02 -2.02 -3.28
C PHE A 103 -0.78 -0.93 -4.03
N LYS A 104 -0.50 0.33 -3.74
CA LYS A 104 -1.04 1.50 -4.45
C LYS A 104 0.01 2.10 -5.37
N LYS A 105 1.08 2.62 -4.81
CA LYS A 105 2.18 3.24 -5.57
C LYS A 105 3.45 3.29 -4.75
N PHE A 106 4.58 3.45 -5.40
CA PHE A 106 5.82 3.82 -4.71
C PHE A 106 5.77 5.28 -4.25
N VAL A 107 6.44 5.57 -3.13
CA VAL A 107 6.48 6.91 -2.55
C VAL A 107 7.50 7.80 -3.27
N ASP A 108 8.59 7.18 -3.72
CA ASP A 108 9.69 7.87 -4.38
C ASP A 108 10.31 7.05 -5.53
N ASP A 109 11.19 7.67 -6.28
CA ASP A 109 11.93 7.06 -7.41
C ASP A 109 12.99 6.03 -6.98
N LYS A 110 13.20 5.80 -5.67
CA LYS A 110 14.09 4.76 -5.16
C LYS A 110 13.40 3.41 -5.07
N TYR A 111 12.08 3.40 -5.07
CA TYR A 111 11.23 2.21 -4.96
C TYR A 111 11.45 1.40 -3.67
N THR A 112 11.99 2.03 -2.63
CA THR A 112 12.28 1.39 -1.34
C THR A 112 11.11 1.45 -0.37
N THR A 113 10.16 2.35 -0.62
CA THR A 113 8.95 2.54 0.18
C THR A 113 7.72 2.67 -0.72
N PHE A 114 6.57 2.21 -0.23
CA PHE A 114 5.32 2.28 -0.97
C PHE A 114 4.12 2.60 -0.08
N GLU A 115 3.09 3.15 -0.71
CA GLU A 115 1.76 3.30 -0.15
C GLU A 115 0.95 2.03 -0.36
N ALA A 116 0.26 1.58 0.69
CA ALA A 116 -0.75 0.52 0.61
C ALA A 116 -2.15 1.08 0.86
N THR A 117 -3.14 0.62 0.12
CA THR A 117 -4.51 1.12 0.25
C THR A 117 -5.29 0.49 1.38
N ASN A 118 -5.06 -0.75 1.72
CA ASN A 118 -5.73 -1.45 2.81
C ASN A 118 -4.86 -2.63 3.22
N GLY A 119 -4.98 -3.06 4.46
CA GLY A 119 -4.24 -4.19 4.98
C GLY A 119 -5.09 -5.06 5.89
N ILE A 120 -4.69 -6.31 6.05
CA ILE A 120 -5.25 -7.25 7.03
C ILE A 120 -4.13 -7.73 7.93
N VAL A 121 -4.33 -7.70 9.24
CA VAL A 121 -3.51 -8.43 10.21
C VAL A 121 -3.93 -9.92 10.24
N LEU A 122 -3.10 -10.76 10.84
CA LEU A 122 -3.35 -12.21 10.95
C LEU A 122 -4.73 -12.55 11.51
N ASP A 123 -5.26 -11.72 12.40
CA ASP A 123 -6.54 -11.93 13.10
C ASP A 123 -7.75 -11.30 12.37
N GLY A 124 -7.55 -10.81 11.14
CA GLY A 124 -8.66 -10.32 10.31
C GLY A 124 -9.04 -8.84 10.52
N GLU A 125 -8.34 -8.12 11.40
CA GLU A 125 -8.61 -6.70 11.62
C GLU A 125 -8.12 -5.82 10.45
N PRO A 126 -8.90 -4.84 9.99
CA PRO A 126 -8.48 -3.92 8.95
C PRO A 126 -7.42 -2.95 9.47
N VAL A 127 -6.37 -2.78 8.69
CA VAL A 127 -5.40 -1.70 8.88
C VAL A 127 -5.63 -0.68 7.78
N GLY A 128 -5.80 0.58 8.17
CA GLY A 128 -5.93 1.68 7.23
C GLY A 128 -4.67 1.89 6.39
N TYR A 129 -4.69 2.94 5.60
CA TYR A 129 -3.57 3.41 4.81
C TYR A 129 -2.24 3.44 5.60
N SER A 130 -1.17 2.96 4.97
CA SER A 130 0.15 2.97 5.58
C SER A 130 1.28 3.02 4.54
N ILE A 131 2.39 3.65 4.92
CA ILE A 131 3.64 3.59 4.17
C ILE A 131 4.43 2.38 4.66
N GLN A 132 4.87 1.54 3.72
CA GLN A 132 5.54 0.28 3.99
C GLN A 132 6.93 0.23 3.34
N ASN A 133 7.83 -0.54 3.94
CA ASN A 133 9.14 -0.83 3.36
C ASN A 133 9.01 -1.94 2.31
N THR A 134 9.44 -1.68 1.08
CA THR A 134 9.34 -2.62 -0.04
C THR A 134 10.07 -3.94 0.22
N LEU A 135 11.20 -3.91 0.89
CA LEU A 135 12.01 -5.12 1.15
C LEU A 135 11.31 -6.12 2.09
N SER A 136 10.41 -5.62 2.95
CA SER A 136 9.65 -6.46 3.90
C SER A 136 8.49 -7.21 3.26
N TYR A 137 8.18 -6.97 1.99
CA TYR A 137 7.01 -7.54 1.33
C TYR A 137 7.39 -8.34 0.09
N SER A 138 6.57 -9.34 -0.21
CA SER A 138 6.64 -10.11 -1.46
C SER A 138 5.25 -10.20 -2.09
N LYS A 139 5.20 -10.20 -3.41
CA LYS A 139 3.95 -10.39 -4.14
C LYS A 139 3.40 -11.79 -3.90
N VAL A 140 2.11 -11.88 -3.68
CA VAL A 140 1.38 -13.15 -3.65
C VAL A 140 1.22 -13.61 -5.10
N GLU A 141 2.00 -14.63 -5.49
CA GLU A 141 2.03 -15.15 -6.87
C GLU A 141 0.84 -16.03 -7.22
N ASP A 142 0.20 -16.63 -6.21
CA ASP A 142 -1.01 -17.43 -6.37
C ASP A 142 -2.20 -16.50 -6.58
N GLU A 143 -2.76 -16.51 -7.79
CA GLU A 143 -3.85 -15.61 -8.19
C GLU A 143 -5.14 -15.90 -7.40
N ASP A 144 -5.42 -17.16 -7.07
CA ASP A 144 -6.62 -17.54 -6.29
C ASP A 144 -6.50 -17.05 -4.85
N LYS A 145 -5.33 -17.25 -4.23
CA LYS A 145 -5.01 -16.71 -2.89
C LYS A 145 -5.07 -15.18 -2.89
N ALA A 146 -4.51 -14.52 -3.90
CA ALA A 146 -4.55 -13.06 -4.01
C ALA A 146 -5.99 -12.54 -4.14
N LEU A 147 -6.83 -13.22 -4.95
CA LEU A 147 -8.24 -12.87 -5.10
C LEU A 147 -9.03 -13.07 -3.80
N GLU A 148 -8.77 -14.16 -3.07
CA GLU A 148 -9.39 -14.41 -1.76
C GLU A 148 -9.05 -13.30 -0.76
N ILE A 149 -7.76 -12.91 -0.68
CA ILE A 149 -7.30 -11.83 0.18
C ILE A 149 -7.97 -10.51 -0.20
N LYS A 150 -8.03 -10.17 -1.49
CA LYS A 150 -8.75 -8.95 -1.96
C LYS A 150 -10.21 -8.95 -1.53
N LYS A 151 -10.90 -10.08 -1.68
CA LYS A 151 -12.31 -10.20 -1.25
C LYS A 151 -12.46 -10.05 0.27
N LYS A 152 -11.53 -10.58 1.06
CA LYS A 152 -11.52 -10.38 2.52
C LYS A 152 -11.33 -8.92 2.88
N ILE A 153 -10.34 -8.25 2.28
CA ILE A 153 -10.08 -6.82 2.48
C ILE A 153 -11.34 -6.01 2.10
N GLN A 154 -11.93 -6.28 0.93
CA GLN A 154 -13.11 -5.56 0.46
C GLN A 154 -14.31 -5.76 1.39
N LYS A 155 -14.58 -6.98 1.83
CA LYS A 155 -15.65 -7.24 2.80
C LYS A 155 -15.48 -6.48 4.11
N ILE A 156 -14.24 -6.34 4.59
CA ILE A 156 -13.94 -5.58 5.81
C ILE A 156 -14.19 -4.09 5.56
N VAL A 157 -13.80 -3.58 4.38
CA VAL A 157 -14.07 -2.19 3.98
C VAL A 157 -15.57 -1.94 3.82
N ASP A 158 -16.29 -2.86 3.18
CA ASP A 158 -17.74 -2.75 2.93
C ASP A 158 -18.57 -2.95 4.21
N ASN A 159 -18.10 -3.82 5.12
CA ASN A 159 -18.72 -4.07 6.42
C ASN A 159 -18.22 -3.12 7.51
N LYS A 160 -17.26 -2.25 7.21
CA LYS A 160 -17.00 -1.12 8.08
C LYS A 160 -18.34 -0.36 8.09
N PRO A 161 -19.03 -0.26 9.24
CA PRO A 161 -20.21 0.58 9.30
C PRO A 161 -19.74 1.91 8.72
N GLU A 162 -20.43 2.42 7.70
CA GLU A 162 -20.33 3.83 7.42
C GLU A 162 -20.50 4.42 8.80
N SER A 163 -19.38 4.85 9.41
CA SER A 163 -19.50 5.68 10.57
C SER A 163 -20.37 6.80 10.02
N SER A 164 -21.65 6.75 10.37
CA SER A 164 -22.49 7.89 10.17
C SER A 164 -21.63 9.00 10.75
N VAL A 165 -21.08 9.80 9.86
CA VAL A 165 -20.38 11.01 10.29
C VAL A 165 -21.51 11.84 10.81
N THR A 166 -21.91 11.55 12.05
CA THR A 166 -22.75 12.42 12.83
C THR A 166 -21.92 13.69 12.82
N GLU A 167 -22.40 14.72 12.11
CA GLU A 167 -21.68 15.99 12.02
C GLU A 167 -21.65 16.60 13.41
N PHE A 168 -20.69 16.15 14.21
CA PHE A 168 -20.46 16.73 15.51
C PHE A 168 -20.00 18.17 15.35
N GLN A 169 -20.57 19.03 16.19
CA GLN A 169 -20.08 20.39 16.34
C GLN A 169 -19.07 20.45 17.51
N PRO A 170 -18.08 21.34 17.45
CA PRO A 170 -17.19 21.56 18.58
C PRO A 170 -17.96 21.75 19.88
N PHE A 171 -17.52 21.01 20.92
CA PHE A 171 -18.13 20.95 22.26
C PHE A 171 -19.43 20.12 22.37
N ASP A 172 -19.81 19.37 21.33
CA ASP A 172 -20.86 18.37 21.52
C ASP A 172 -20.39 17.31 22.53
N LYS A 173 -21.31 16.88 23.37
CA LYS A 173 -21.04 15.75 24.29
C LYS A 173 -21.02 14.45 23.53
N VAL A 174 -19.95 13.70 23.70
CA VAL A 174 -19.71 12.45 23.01
C VAL A 174 -19.22 11.37 23.97
N LEU A 175 -19.39 10.10 23.56
CA LEU A 175 -18.73 8.95 24.16
C LEU A 175 -17.65 8.48 23.22
N VAL A 176 -16.47 8.17 23.75
CA VAL A 176 -15.29 7.78 23.01
C VAL A 176 -14.65 6.53 23.56
N ARG A 177 -13.99 5.77 22.69
CA ARG A 177 -13.07 4.66 23.01
C ARG A 177 -12.16 4.39 21.82
N ASP A 178 -11.08 3.63 22.03
CA ASP A 178 -10.18 3.22 20.95
C ASP A 178 -10.44 1.78 20.49
N TYR A 179 -10.85 0.90 21.40
CA TYR A 179 -11.02 -0.54 21.14
C TYR A 179 -12.34 -1.05 21.76
N ASP A 180 -12.83 -2.15 21.23
CA ASP A 180 -14.11 -2.73 21.64
C ASP A 180 -14.12 -3.29 23.08
N ASP A 181 -12.95 -3.62 23.61
CA ASP A 181 -12.76 -4.05 25.00
C ASP A 181 -12.64 -2.88 26.00
N GLN A 182 -12.61 -1.64 25.52
CA GLN A 182 -12.57 -0.46 26.37
C GLN A 182 -13.98 0.07 26.67
N ILE A 183 -14.13 0.66 27.84
CA ILE A 183 -15.37 1.32 28.25
C ILE A 183 -15.57 2.62 27.51
N TRP A 184 -16.82 2.92 27.20
CA TRP A 184 -17.21 4.23 26.66
C TRP A 184 -17.01 5.33 27.70
N THR A 185 -16.19 6.33 27.35
CA THR A 185 -15.82 7.46 28.23
C THR A 185 -16.42 8.74 27.70
N PRO A 186 -17.02 9.59 28.55
CA PRO A 186 -17.62 10.84 28.13
C PRO A 186 -16.57 11.92 27.94
N THR A 187 -16.72 12.72 26.88
CA THR A 187 -15.87 13.87 26.59
C THR A 187 -16.61 14.88 25.72
N PHE A 188 -15.93 15.93 25.30
CA PHE A 188 -16.45 16.91 24.36
C PHE A 188 -15.69 16.82 23.05
N PHE A 189 -16.42 16.77 21.95
CA PHE A 189 -15.86 16.77 20.61
C PHE A 189 -15.11 18.06 20.31
N GLY A 190 -13.94 17.98 19.72
CA GLY A 190 -13.15 19.11 19.25
C GLY A 190 -13.30 19.26 17.75
N PHE A 191 -12.66 18.38 17.00
CA PHE A 191 -12.76 18.36 15.54
C PHE A 191 -12.50 16.95 14.98
N PHE A 192 -12.87 16.76 13.73
CA PHE A 192 -12.59 15.55 12.98
C PHE A 192 -11.36 15.75 12.09
N CYS A 193 -10.30 14.99 12.35
CA CYS A 193 -9.11 15.01 11.52
C CYS A 193 -9.36 14.19 10.23
N LYS A 194 -9.38 14.88 9.09
CA LYS A 194 -9.61 14.28 7.77
C LYS A 194 -8.34 13.74 7.11
N ASP A 195 -7.20 13.82 7.79
CA ASP A 195 -5.94 13.36 7.20
C ASP A 195 -5.98 11.86 6.93
N GLU A 196 -5.77 11.49 5.67
CA GLU A 196 -5.69 10.10 5.24
C GLU A 196 -4.53 9.42 5.99
N GLY A 197 -4.85 8.48 6.88
CA GLY A 197 -3.86 7.74 7.69
C GLY A 197 -3.94 7.96 9.20
N THR A 198 -4.76 8.89 9.66
CA THR A 198 -5.00 9.10 11.10
C THR A 198 -5.78 7.92 11.68
N ARG A 199 -5.16 7.16 12.61
CA ARG A 199 -5.81 6.03 13.30
C ARG A 199 -6.91 6.47 14.27
N CYS A 200 -6.81 7.69 14.77
CA CYS A 200 -7.70 8.27 15.76
C CYS A 200 -8.25 9.58 15.22
N PRO A 201 -9.32 9.56 14.38
CA PRO A 201 -9.78 10.75 13.66
C PRO A 201 -10.56 11.74 14.53
N TYR A 202 -10.98 11.35 15.74
CA TYR A 202 -11.79 12.20 16.61
C TYR A 202 -10.90 12.87 17.66
N ASP A 203 -10.63 14.16 17.49
CA ASP A 203 -9.98 14.98 18.51
C ASP A 203 -11.03 15.50 19.50
N THR A 204 -10.71 15.43 20.77
CA THR A 204 -11.60 15.81 21.87
C THR A 204 -10.84 16.58 22.93
N THR A 205 -11.55 17.12 23.92
CA THR A 205 -10.93 17.86 25.04
C THR A 205 -10.00 16.98 25.90
N HIS A 206 -10.07 15.65 25.79
CA HIS A 206 -9.27 14.72 26.59
C HIS A 206 -8.28 13.87 25.77
N GLY A 207 -8.20 14.10 24.47
CA GLY A 207 -7.29 13.37 23.58
C GLY A 207 -7.94 12.97 22.26
N VAL A 208 -7.22 12.11 21.51
CA VAL A 208 -7.67 11.63 20.20
C VAL A 208 -8.13 10.18 20.31
N TYR A 209 -9.23 9.83 19.62
CA TYR A 209 -9.88 8.53 19.74
C TYR A 209 -10.26 7.96 18.36
N ARG A 210 -10.39 6.62 18.30
CA ARG A 210 -10.81 5.89 17.10
C ARG A 210 -12.32 5.89 16.91
N CYS A 211 -13.07 5.78 18.00
CA CYS A 211 -14.52 5.69 18.00
C CYS A 211 -15.11 6.86 18.76
N CYS A 212 -16.12 7.48 18.19
CA CYS A 212 -16.85 8.60 18.77
C CYS A 212 -18.33 8.48 18.40
N ILE A 213 -19.21 8.49 19.39
CA ILE A 213 -20.65 8.46 19.23
C ILE A 213 -21.32 9.61 19.99
N PRO A 214 -22.51 10.08 19.60
CA PRO A 214 -23.20 11.13 20.34
C PRO A 214 -23.57 10.65 21.75
N TYR A 215 -23.42 11.50 22.76
CA TYR A 215 -23.91 11.23 24.10
C TYR A 215 -25.31 11.82 24.26
N ASN A 216 -26.33 11.00 24.13
CA ASN A 216 -27.74 11.39 24.18
C ASN A 216 -28.60 10.34 24.90
N GLU A 217 -29.91 10.50 24.91
CA GLU A 217 -30.84 9.60 25.59
C GLU A 217 -30.74 8.12 25.08
N LYS A 218 -30.40 7.93 23.80
CA LYS A 218 -30.26 6.59 23.19
C LYS A 218 -28.93 5.93 23.56
N THR A 219 -27.87 6.70 23.78
CA THR A 219 -26.50 6.18 23.97
C THR A 219 -26.01 6.27 25.41
N LYS A 220 -26.70 7.01 26.28
CA LYS A 220 -26.28 7.20 27.68
C LYS A 220 -26.11 5.91 28.48
N HIS A 221 -26.81 4.83 28.08
CA HIS A 221 -26.69 3.51 28.72
C HIS A 221 -25.33 2.85 28.47
N LEU A 222 -24.62 3.23 27.40
CA LEU A 222 -23.29 2.72 27.05
C LEU A 222 -22.18 3.30 27.93
N LEU A 223 -22.43 4.42 28.60
CA LEU A 223 -21.44 5.06 29.47
C LEU A 223 -20.89 4.09 30.52
N GLY A 224 -19.56 3.90 30.52
CA GLY A 224 -18.88 3.00 31.44
C GLY A 224 -19.03 1.50 31.11
N THR A 225 -19.62 1.13 29.97
CA THR A 225 -19.73 -0.24 29.49
C THR A 225 -18.81 -0.48 28.29
N THR A 226 -18.58 -1.75 27.96
CA THR A 226 -17.89 -2.20 26.74
C THR A 226 -18.88 -2.61 25.65
N ASP A 227 -20.18 -2.42 25.87
CA ASP A 227 -21.23 -2.85 24.94
C ASP A 227 -21.06 -2.19 23.57
N PRO A 228 -21.35 -2.90 22.48
CA PRO A 228 -21.26 -2.35 21.14
C PRO A 228 -22.34 -1.29 20.91
N TYR A 229 -21.99 -0.23 20.18
CA TYR A 229 -22.96 0.72 19.66
C TYR A 229 -23.64 0.14 18.43
N THR A 230 -24.96 0.06 18.45
CA THR A 230 -25.78 -0.31 17.29
C THR A 230 -26.70 0.86 16.96
N GLU A 231 -26.62 1.37 15.73
CA GLU A 231 -27.61 2.34 15.24
C GLU A 231 -28.95 1.61 14.99
N GLU A 232 -29.97 1.99 15.76
CA GLU A 232 -31.36 1.64 15.46
C GLU A 232 -32.03 2.71 14.58
#